data_6da036a294d3f7544195975fbd13ce37
#
_entry.id   6da036a294d3f7544195975fbd13ce37
#
_cell.length_a   1.000
_cell.length_b   1.000
_cell.length_c   1.000
_cell.angle_alpha   90.00
_cell.angle_beta   90.00
_cell.angle_gamma   90.00
#
_symmetry.space_group_name_H-M   'P 1'
#
loop_
_entity.id
_entity.type
_entity.pdbx_description
1 polymer ?
#
loop_
_entity_poly.entity_id
_entity_poly.type
_entity_poly.pdbx_seq_one_letter_code
_entity_poly.pdbx_strand_id
1 'polypeptide(L)'
;GGLKTHFRGTSQFFTWEFDGQRWYAVFAKPITQEMVAQVINDIEGRSGERIFSAVTATPSSKVIAQSASIPTNFRDEALLLKVLIDAGAKPARDAQGTIRCSFQGTTLRFVRGPSQVYEAIVQNAINADPVFQHLSTLEDDYRRCVQAATYQQIKASIADKNMTLESEDVLEDNSIVLTLNIQEHR
;
A
#
# COMPACT_ATOMS: atom_id res chain seq x y z
N GLY A 1 -20.46 7.71 -5.47
CA GLY A 1 -19.37 8.58 -5.96
C GLY A 1 -19.40 9.91 -5.25
N GLY A 2 -18.37 10.23 -4.48
CA GLY A 2 -18.27 11.48 -3.73
C GLY A 2 -18.06 12.67 -4.67
N LEU A 3 -18.63 13.82 -4.33
CA LEU A 3 -18.43 15.07 -5.06
C LEU A 3 -17.04 15.60 -4.77
N LYS A 4 -16.18 15.75 -5.80
CA LYS A 4 -14.85 16.35 -5.68
C LYS A 4 -14.94 17.86 -5.76
N THR A 5 -14.35 18.54 -4.78
CA THR A 5 -14.24 20.00 -4.75
C THR A 5 -12.76 20.39 -4.75
N HIS A 6 -12.33 21.20 -5.74
CA HIS A 6 -10.94 21.64 -5.84
C HIS A 6 -10.74 23.01 -5.13
N PHE A 7 -9.58 23.16 -4.54
CA PHE A 7 -9.15 24.45 -4.01
C PHE A 7 -8.85 25.40 -5.19
N ARG A 8 -9.36 26.63 -5.09
CA ARG A 8 -9.18 27.62 -6.16
C ARG A 8 -7.69 27.91 -6.39
N GLY A 9 -7.23 27.65 -7.62
CA GLY A 9 -5.84 27.91 -8.02
C GLY A 9 -4.80 26.84 -7.60
N THR A 10 -5.26 25.68 -7.14
CA THR A 10 -4.36 24.56 -6.77
C THR A 10 -4.83 23.25 -7.39
N SER A 11 -3.93 22.26 -7.45
CA SER A 11 -4.29 20.88 -7.82
C SER A 11 -4.90 20.08 -6.65
N GLN A 12 -4.99 20.68 -5.47
CA GLN A 12 -5.52 20.03 -4.28
C GLN A 12 -7.03 19.99 -4.30
N PHE A 13 -7.60 18.92 -3.74
CA PHE A 13 -9.04 18.73 -3.67
C PHE A 13 -9.44 18.05 -2.36
N PHE A 14 -10.71 18.14 -2.02
CA PHE A 14 -11.35 17.34 -1.00
C PHE A 14 -12.61 16.68 -1.57
N THR A 15 -13.05 15.60 -0.95
CA THR A 15 -14.27 14.89 -1.33
C THR A 15 -15.30 15.02 -0.21
N TRP A 16 -16.55 15.10 -0.59
CA TRP A 16 -17.66 15.00 0.34
C TRP A 16 -18.09 13.54 0.45
N GLU A 17 -18.13 13.04 1.68
CA GLU A 17 -18.59 11.69 1.98
C GLU A 17 -19.77 11.74 2.97
N PHE A 18 -20.76 10.89 2.74
CA PHE A 18 -21.94 10.79 3.61
C PHE A 18 -21.97 9.42 4.28
N ASP A 19 -22.03 9.38 5.63
CA ASP A 19 -22.03 8.15 6.41
C ASP A 19 -23.45 7.59 6.69
N GLY A 20 -24.49 8.22 6.13
CA GLY A 20 -25.89 7.92 6.39
C GLY A 20 -26.55 8.88 7.38
N GLN A 21 -25.78 9.68 8.12
CA GLN A 21 -26.27 10.68 9.07
C GLN A 21 -25.68 12.07 8.84
N ARG A 22 -24.40 12.14 8.44
CA ARG A 22 -23.65 13.39 8.32
C ARG A 22 -22.78 13.40 7.08
N TRP A 23 -22.53 14.60 6.58
CA TRP A 23 -21.55 14.83 5.52
C TRP A 23 -20.18 15.17 6.12
N TYR A 24 -19.12 14.56 5.58
CA TYR A 24 -17.73 14.79 5.93
C TYR A 24 -16.98 15.36 4.75
N ALA A 25 -16.16 16.39 5.00
CA ALA A 25 -15.16 16.83 4.04
C ALA A 25 -13.87 16.04 4.28
N VAL A 26 -13.52 15.17 3.33
CA VAL A 26 -12.32 14.32 3.39
C VAL A 26 -11.23 14.96 2.53
N PHE A 27 -10.16 15.36 3.17
CA PHE A 27 -9.06 16.06 2.53
C PHE A 27 -7.97 15.08 2.12
N ALA A 28 -7.51 15.15 0.85
CA ALA A 28 -6.36 14.40 0.39
C ALA A 28 -5.06 15.10 0.86
N LYS A 29 -4.09 14.34 1.36
CA LYS A 29 -2.77 14.86 1.76
C LYS A 29 -1.93 15.29 0.55
N PRO A 30 -1.05 16.29 0.69
CA PRO A 30 -0.71 16.98 1.94
C PRO A 30 -1.53 18.27 2.12
N ILE A 31 -2.39 18.29 3.13
CA ILE A 31 -3.15 19.49 3.50
C ILE A 31 -2.83 19.83 4.97
N THR A 32 -2.43 21.09 5.24
CA THR A 32 -2.16 21.58 6.60
C THR A 32 -3.44 21.99 7.31
N GLN A 33 -3.41 22.03 8.65
CA GLN A 33 -4.55 22.50 9.45
C GLN A 33 -4.97 23.93 9.08
N GLU A 34 -4.02 24.79 8.73
CA GLU A 34 -4.27 26.17 8.29
C GLU A 34 -5.06 26.20 6.99
N MET A 35 -4.73 25.34 6.03
CA MET A 35 -5.47 25.21 4.77
C MET A 35 -6.90 24.71 5.00
N VAL A 36 -7.10 23.77 5.92
CA VAL A 36 -8.43 23.30 6.31
C VAL A 36 -9.25 24.43 6.93
N ALA A 37 -8.65 25.20 7.86
CA ALA A 37 -9.30 26.33 8.49
C ALA A 37 -9.68 27.41 7.46
N GLN A 38 -8.82 27.67 6.47
CA GLN A 38 -9.06 28.64 5.43
C GLN A 38 -10.24 28.23 4.52
N VAL A 39 -10.37 26.92 4.20
CA VAL A 39 -11.51 26.39 3.45
C VAL A 39 -12.81 26.50 4.23
N ILE A 40 -12.79 26.15 5.52
CA ILE A 40 -13.96 26.28 6.38
C ILE A 40 -14.43 27.74 6.41
N ASN A 41 -13.51 28.69 6.65
CA ASN A 41 -13.82 30.11 6.66
C ASN A 41 -14.35 30.63 5.30
N ASP A 42 -13.80 30.14 4.19
CA ASP A 42 -14.25 30.52 2.83
C ASP A 42 -15.68 30.00 2.54
N ILE A 43 -16.00 28.78 2.98
CA ILE A 43 -17.33 28.18 2.80
C ILE A 43 -18.35 28.88 3.70
N GLU A 44 -18.06 29.06 4.97
CA GLU A 44 -18.94 29.75 5.93
C GLU A 44 -19.13 31.24 5.57
N GLY A 45 -18.07 31.89 5.10
CA GLY A 45 -18.14 33.27 4.64
C GLY A 45 -19.03 33.48 3.41
N ARG A 46 -19.14 32.47 2.54
CA ARG A 46 -20.01 32.53 1.36
C ARG A 46 -21.45 32.12 1.63
N SER A 47 -21.67 31.19 2.56
CA SER A 47 -23.01 30.74 2.94
C SER A 47 -23.70 31.68 3.89
N GLY A 48 -22.95 32.51 4.63
CA GLY A 48 -23.47 33.36 5.69
C GLY A 48 -23.93 32.59 6.94
N GLU A 49 -23.75 31.28 6.97
CA GLU A 49 -24.12 30.39 8.07
C GLU A 49 -22.91 29.55 8.51
N ARG A 50 -22.83 29.25 9.80
CA ARG A 50 -21.87 28.27 10.31
C ARG A 50 -22.34 26.88 9.95
N ILE A 51 -21.75 26.33 8.89
CA ILE A 51 -22.10 25.01 8.36
C ILE A 51 -21.32 23.92 9.08
N PHE A 52 -20.09 24.23 9.51
CA PHE A 52 -19.27 23.29 10.24
C PHE A 52 -19.44 23.50 11.73
N SER A 53 -19.96 22.48 12.43
CA SER A 53 -19.83 22.45 13.89
C SER A 53 -18.34 22.44 14.20
N ALA A 54 -17.87 23.43 14.94
CA ALA A 54 -16.51 23.42 15.44
C ALA A 54 -16.31 22.11 16.20
N VAL A 55 -15.71 21.13 15.56
CA VAL A 55 -15.05 20.07 16.28
C VAL A 55 -13.90 20.80 16.96
N THR A 56 -14.14 21.20 18.20
CA THR A 56 -13.08 21.63 19.09
C THR A 56 -12.12 20.46 19.09
N ALA A 57 -11.06 20.59 18.30
CA ALA A 57 -9.95 19.67 18.34
C ALA A 57 -9.28 19.91 19.70
N THR A 58 -9.91 19.38 20.74
CA THR A 58 -9.19 19.02 21.93
C THR A 58 -8.17 18.02 21.44
N PRO A 59 -6.86 18.24 21.67
CA PRO A 59 -5.86 17.22 21.41
C PRO A 59 -6.06 16.12 22.46
N SER A 60 -7.18 15.46 22.42
CA SER A 60 -7.33 14.13 22.96
C SER A 60 -6.58 13.25 21.97
N SER A 61 -5.40 12.84 22.42
CA SER A 61 -4.71 11.66 21.91
C SER A 61 -5.58 10.44 22.13
N LYS A 62 -6.77 10.47 21.55
CA LYS A 62 -7.54 9.27 21.31
C LYS A 62 -6.90 8.66 20.09
N VAL A 63 -5.98 7.74 20.35
CA VAL A 63 -5.57 6.71 19.40
C VAL A 63 -6.89 6.14 18.88
N ILE A 64 -7.40 6.72 17.80
CA ILE A 64 -8.53 6.12 17.09
C ILE A 64 -7.88 4.91 16.45
N ALA A 65 -8.22 3.75 16.98
CA ALA A 65 -7.86 2.46 16.39
C ALA A 65 -8.63 2.32 15.05
N GLN A 66 -8.33 3.17 14.08
CA GLN A 66 -8.77 2.98 12.72
C GLN A 66 -7.83 1.96 12.09
N SER A 67 -8.35 0.77 11.87
CA SER A 67 -7.68 -0.18 11.01
C SER A 67 -7.98 0.23 9.56
N ALA A 68 -6.93 0.53 8.79
CA ALA A 68 -7.03 0.73 7.36
C ALA A 68 -6.59 -0.55 6.65
N SER A 69 -7.39 -1.02 5.68
CA SER A 69 -6.97 -2.10 4.77
C SER A 69 -6.35 -1.49 3.53
N ILE A 70 -5.15 -1.96 3.18
CA ILE A 70 -4.38 -1.53 2.02
C ILE A 70 -4.21 -2.75 1.12
N PRO A 71 -4.70 -2.70 -0.13
CA PRO A 71 -4.46 -3.77 -1.09
C PRO A 71 -2.97 -3.85 -1.41
N THR A 72 -2.44 -5.07 -1.54
CA THR A 72 -1.05 -5.32 -1.88
C THR A 72 -0.95 -6.30 -3.04
N ASN A 73 0.28 -6.55 -3.53
CA ASN A 73 0.55 -7.55 -4.56
C ASN A 73 1.22 -8.82 -4.01
N PHE A 74 1.28 -8.99 -2.69
CA PHE A 74 1.90 -10.16 -2.06
C PHE A 74 1.04 -11.41 -2.24
N ARG A 75 1.58 -12.43 -2.88
CA ARG A 75 0.89 -13.71 -3.13
C ARG A 75 1.59 -14.89 -2.47
N ASP A 76 2.90 -14.89 -2.51
CA ASP A 76 3.73 -15.95 -1.91
C ASP A 76 4.09 -15.59 -0.49
N GLU A 77 3.73 -16.48 0.45
CA GLU A 77 3.94 -16.29 1.88
C GLU A 77 5.43 -16.31 2.25
N ALA A 78 6.20 -17.23 1.64
CA ALA A 78 7.61 -17.38 1.96
C ALA A 78 8.40 -16.13 1.52
N LEU A 79 8.08 -15.60 0.34
CA LEU A 79 8.68 -14.35 -0.16
C LEU A 79 8.25 -13.15 0.67
N LEU A 80 6.98 -13.07 1.11
CA LEU A 80 6.52 -12.01 2.00
C LEU A 80 7.26 -12.05 3.33
N LEU A 81 7.37 -13.21 3.96
CA LEU A 81 8.13 -13.36 5.20
C LEU A 81 9.60 -12.97 5.01
N LYS A 82 10.20 -13.38 3.91
CA LYS A 82 11.58 -13.02 3.57
C LYS A 82 11.77 -11.50 3.52
N VAL A 83 10.97 -10.79 2.75
CA VAL A 83 11.13 -9.32 2.60
C VAL A 83 10.84 -8.58 3.91
N LEU A 84 9.90 -9.06 4.72
CA LEU A 84 9.65 -8.50 6.05
C LEU A 84 10.86 -8.66 6.97
N ILE A 85 11.51 -9.81 6.96
CA ILE A 85 12.73 -10.09 7.74
C ILE A 85 13.90 -9.24 7.22
N ASP A 86 14.08 -9.18 5.90
CA ASP A 86 15.15 -8.39 5.27
C ASP A 86 14.98 -6.88 5.57
N ALA A 87 13.74 -6.41 5.72
CA ALA A 87 13.41 -5.05 6.17
C ALA A 87 13.56 -4.84 7.69
N GLY A 88 14.07 -5.84 8.43
CA GLY A 88 14.30 -5.76 9.86
C GLY A 88 13.07 -6.00 10.73
N ALA A 89 11.93 -6.38 10.16
CA ALA A 89 10.76 -6.75 10.93
C ALA A 89 10.92 -8.14 11.55
N LYS A 90 10.11 -8.41 12.59
CA LYS A 90 9.99 -9.74 13.22
C LYS A 90 8.58 -10.25 12.98
N PRO A 91 8.30 -10.85 11.80
CA PRO A 91 6.99 -11.35 11.50
C PRO A 91 6.65 -12.56 12.37
N ALA A 92 5.41 -12.59 12.86
CA ALA A 92 4.83 -13.73 13.56
C ALA A 92 3.57 -14.19 12.86
N ARG A 93 3.40 -15.49 12.68
CA ARG A 93 2.21 -16.09 12.06
C ARG A 93 1.28 -16.61 13.14
N ASP A 94 0.00 -16.30 13.05
CA ASP A 94 -1.00 -16.87 13.92
C ASP A 94 -1.60 -18.18 13.35
N ALA A 95 -2.44 -18.84 14.15
CA ALA A 95 -3.05 -20.12 13.78
C ALA A 95 -4.03 -19.98 12.57
N GLN A 96 -4.49 -18.78 12.27
CA GLN A 96 -5.35 -18.47 11.13
C GLN A 96 -4.57 -18.13 9.86
N GLY A 97 -3.23 -18.15 9.92
CA GLY A 97 -2.36 -17.83 8.79
C GLY A 97 -2.15 -16.33 8.56
N THR A 98 -2.59 -15.48 9.50
CA THR A 98 -2.32 -14.05 9.46
C THR A 98 -0.87 -13.78 9.87
N ILE A 99 -0.14 -13.02 9.08
CA ILE A 99 1.22 -12.58 9.43
C ILE A 99 1.11 -11.23 10.12
N ARG A 100 1.77 -11.10 11.27
CA ARG A 100 1.80 -9.86 12.07
C ARG A 100 3.23 -9.40 12.25
N CYS A 101 3.45 -8.09 12.10
CA CYS A 101 4.71 -7.45 12.44
C CYS A 101 4.47 -6.03 12.95
N SER A 102 5.51 -5.41 13.49
CA SER A 102 5.46 -4.01 13.93
C SER A 102 6.44 -3.18 13.11
N PHE A 103 6.01 -1.97 12.75
CA PHE A 103 6.83 -0.97 12.10
C PHE A 103 6.60 0.38 12.78
N GLN A 104 7.65 0.95 13.40
CA GLN A 104 7.60 2.25 14.10
C GLN A 104 6.39 2.41 15.04
N GLY A 105 6.11 1.39 15.85
CA GLY A 105 4.97 1.39 16.78
C GLY A 105 3.60 1.10 16.15
N THR A 106 3.52 0.99 14.83
CA THR A 106 2.34 0.59 14.09
C THR A 106 2.29 -0.93 13.96
N THR A 107 1.13 -1.53 14.15
CA THR A 107 0.92 -2.96 13.92
C THR A 107 0.45 -3.18 12.48
N LEU A 108 1.19 -3.99 11.74
CA LEU A 108 0.83 -4.45 10.40
C LEU A 108 0.36 -5.91 10.47
N ARG A 109 -0.76 -6.19 9.86
CA ARG A 109 -1.32 -7.54 9.73
C ARG A 109 -1.55 -7.82 8.25
N PHE A 110 -0.98 -8.90 7.75
CA PHE A 110 -1.19 -9.36 6.39
C PHE A 110 -2.16 -10.53 6.42
N VAL A 111 -3.34 -10.32 5.86
CA VAL A 111 -4.43 -11.29 5.82
C VAL A 111 -4.65 -11.73 4.38
N ARG A 112 -4.70 -13.04 4.14
CA ARG A 112 -4.91 -13.57 2.79
C ARG A 112 -6.37 -13.41 2.39
N GLY A 113 -6.60 -12.63 1.34
CA GLY A 113 -7.93 -12.40 0.77
C GLY A 113 -8.42 -13.56 -0.12
N PRO A 114 -9.67 -13.49 -0.62
CA PRO A 114 -10.25 -14.53 -1.49
C PRO A 114 -9.47 -14.75 -2.79
N SER A 115 -8.83 -13.70 -3.32
CA SER A 115 -7.96 -13.72 -4.51
C SER A 115 -6.59 -14.36 -4.28
N GLN A 116 -6.34 -14.92 -3.09
CA GLN A 116 -5.05 -15.47 -2.66
C GLN A 116 -3.94 -14.40 -2.59
N VAL A 117 -4.30 -13.12 -2.56
CA VAL A 117 -3.41 -11.99 -2.34
C VAL A 117 -3.54 -11.52 -0.90
N TYR A 118 -2.43 -11.13 -0.28
CA TYR A 118 -2.44 -10.57 1.06
C TYR A 118 -2.88 -9.10 1.03
N GLU A 119 -3.74 -8.72 1.97
CA GLU A 119 -4.08 -7.34 2.27
C GLU A 119 -3.35 -6.91 3.54
N ALA A 120 -2.77 -5.71 3.53
CA ALA A 120 -2.13 -5.15 4.70
C ALA A 120 -3.15 -4.37 5.52
N ILE A 121 -3.43 -4.85 6.74
CA ILE A 121 -4.26 -4.15 7.70
C ILE A 121 -3.35 -3.39 8.65
N VAL A 122 -3.46 -2.07 8.61
CA VAL A 122 -2.69 -1.14 9.44
C VAL A 122 -3.48 -0.80 10.68
N GLN A 123 -2.90 -0.98 11.86
CA GLN A 123 -3.52 -0.68 13.15
C GLN A 123 -2.62 0.24 13.96
N ASN A 124 -3.24 1.16 14.70
CA ASN A 124 -2.53 2.08 15.62
C ASN A 124 -1.51 3.00 14.92
N ALA A 125 -1.70 3.34 13.65
CA ALA A 125 -0.82 4.26 12.98
C ALA A 125 -1.09 5.71 13.45
N ILE A 126 -0.07 6.35 14.01
CA ILE A 126 -0.10 7.79 14.36
C ILE A 126 -0.02 8.63 13.09
N ASN A 127 0.81 8.18 12.13
CA ASN A 127 0.95 8.78 10.81
C ASN A 127 0.94 7.66 9.75
N ALA A 128 0.11 7.82 8.74
CA ALA A 128 -0.02 6.84 7.67
C ALA A 128 1.10 6.92 6.62
N ASP A 129 1.69 8.09 6.41
CA ASP A 129 2.66 8.29 5.33
C ASP A 129 3.92 7.42 5.43
N PRO A 130 4.58 7.29 6.62
CA PRO A 130 5.71 6.38 6.77
C PRO A 130 5.31 4.91 6.53
N VAL A 131 4.07 4.54 6.89
CA VAL A 131 3.56 3.18 6.68
C VAL A 131 3.35 2.91 5.19
N PHE A 132 2.78 3.85 4.45
CA PHE A 132 2.61 3.72 2.99
C PHE A 132 3.96 3.63 2.28
N GLN A 133 4.93 4.47 2.64
CA GLN A 133 6.28 4.42 2.08
C GLN A 133 6.95 3.08 2.37
N HIS A 134 6.81 2.59 3.59
CA HIS A 134 7.36 1.28 3.97
C HIS A 134 6.71 0.14 3.17
N LEU A 135 5.39 0.13 3.03
CA LEU A 135 4.68 -0.87 2.23
C LEU A 135 5.09 -0.81 0.75
N SER A 136 5.26 0.38 0.18
CA SER A 136 5.75 0.56 -1.20
C SER A 136 7.15 -0.01 -1.37
N THR A 137 8.07 0.25 -0.43
CA THR A 137 9.42 -0.33 -0.44
C THR A 137 9.37 -1.86 -0.34
N LEU A 138 8.53 -2.40 0.54
CA LEU A 138 8.33 -3.85 0.66
C LEU A 138 7.79 -4.47 -0.64
N GLU A 139 6.90 -3.78 -1.36
CA GLU A 139 6.40 -4.25 -2.65
C GLU A 139 7.48 -4.28 -3.73
N ASP A 140 8.36 -3.29 -3.75
CA ASP A 140 9.50 -3.27 -4.68
C ASP A 140 10.51 -4.38 -4.37
N ASP A 141 10.80 -4.62 -3.09
CA ASP A 141 11.67 -5.72 -2.66
C ASP A 141 11.03 -7.08 -2.95
N TYR A 142 9.73 -7.22 -2.70
CA TYR A 142 8.99 -8.44 -3.01
C TYR A 142 9.01 -8.73 -4.52
N ARG A 143 8.81 -7.73 -5.35
CA ARG A 143 8.86 -7.86 -6.82
C ARG A 143 10.22 -8.37 -7.28
N ARG A 144 11.31 -7.84 -6.70
CA ARG A 144 12.67 -8.32 -6.94
C ARG A 144 12.88 -9.77 -6.49
N CYS A 145 12.33 -10.15 -5.34
CA CYS A 145 12.38 -11.54 -4.87
C CYS A 145 11.61 -12.49 -5.77
N VAL A 146 10.41 -12.11 -6.24
CA VAL A 146 9.62 -12.88 -7.20
C VAL A 146 10.39 -13.07 -8.51
N GLN A 147 10.97 -11.99 -9.05
CA GLN A 147 11.79 -12.06 -10.26
C GLN A 147 12.96 -13.03 -10.10
N ALA A 148 13.71 -12.93 -9.00
CA ALA A 148 14.85 -13.80 -8.74
C ALA A 148 14.40 -15.28 -8.60
N ALA A 149 13.32 -15.54 -7.88
CA ALA A 149 12.79 -16.90 -7.72
C ALA A 149 12.31 -17.48 -9.06
N THR A 150 11.58 -16.71 -9.86
CA THR A 150 11.12 -17.10 -11.18
C THR A 150 12.30 -17.39 -12.12
N TYR A 151 13.30 -16.53 -12.10
CA TYR A 151 14.52 -16.73 -12.89
C TYR A 151 15.23 -18.03 -12.54
N GLN A 152 15.42 -18.35 -11.26
CA GLN A 152 16.02 -19.61 -10.84
C GLN A 152 15.17 -20.82 -11.25
N GLN A 153 13.85 -20.71 -11.14
CA GLN A 153 12.92 -21.76 -11.55
C GLN A 153 12.99 -22.02 -13.06
N ILE A 154 13.07 -20.98 -13.88
CA ILE A 154 13.24 -21.10 -15.33
C ILE A 154 14.57 -21.78 -15.63
N LYS A 155 15.68 -21.35 -15.03
CA LYS A 155 17.00 -21.98 -15.22
C LYS A 155 17.01 -23.48 -14.87
N ALA A 156 16.39 -23.85 -13.76
CA ALA A 156 16.26 -25.25 -13.40
C ALA A 156 15.44 -26.03 -14.44
N SER A 157 14.33 -25.46 -14.92
CA SER A 157 13.46 -26.11 -15.90
C SER A 157 14.10 -26.24 -17.28
N ILE A 158 15.00 -25.36 -17.67
CA ILE A 158 15.75 -25.43 -18.92
C ILE A 158 16.57 -26.73 -18.99
N ALA A 159 17.29 -27.03 -17.90
CA ALA A 159 18.11 -28.23 -17.81
C ALA A 159 17.28 -29.55 -17.95
N ASP A 160 16.08 -29.57 -17.35
CA ASP A 160 15.19 -30.74 -17.36
C ASP A 160 14.48 -30.96 -18.71
N LYS A 161 14.33 -29.91 -19.52
CA LYS A 161 13.53 -29.95 -20.76
C LYS A 161 14.34 -29.98 -22.05
N ASN A 162 15.64 -30.30 -21.99
CA ASN A 162 16.55 -30.27 -23.12
C ASN A 162 16.55 -28.97 -23.91
N MET A 163 16.40 -27.87 -23.18
CA MET A 163 16.55 -26.53 -23.71
C MET A 163 17.93 -25.99 -23.37
N THR A 164 18.45 -25.09 -24.19
CA THR A 164 19.69 -24.36 -23.91
C THR A 164 19.39 -22.89 -23.86
N LEU A 165 20.00 -22.17 -22.86
CA LEU A 165 19.95 -20.74 -22.79
C LEU A 165 20.88 -20.17 -23.85
N GLU A 166 20.33 -19.41 -24.79
CA GLU A 166 21.06 -18.81 -25.91
C GLU A 166 21.56 -17.39 -25.54
N SER A 167 20.68 -16.56 -24.97
CA SER A 167 21.06 -15.25 -24.45
C SER A 167 20.26 -14.87 -23.19
N GLU A 168 20.83 -13.96 -22.43
CA GLU A 168 20.24 -13.35 -21.26
C GLU A 168 20.51 -11.83 -21.32
N ASP A 169 19.47 -11.03 -21.42
CA ASP A 169 19.56 -9.58 -21.54
C ASP A 169 18.78 -8.93 -20.39
N VAL A 170 19.39 -7.97 -19.71
CA VAL A 170 18.75 -7.15 -18.69
C VAL A 170 18.40 -5.81 -19.30
N LEU A 171 17.10 -5.48 -19.34
CA LEU A 171 16.60 -4.24 -19.91
C LEU A 171 16.72 -3.08 -18.91
N GLU A 172 16.52 -1.85 -19.40
CA GLU A 172 16.62 -0.61 -18.59
C GLU A 172 15.63 -0.56 -17.43
N ASP A 173 14.49 -1.23 -17.55
CA ASP A 173 13.47 -1.37 -16.50
C ASP A 173 13.76 -2.50 -15.50
N ASN A 174 14.95 -3.10 -15.56
CA ASN A 174 15.39 -4.29 -14.82
C ASN A 174 14.60 -5.57 -15.14
N SER A 175 13.84 -5.64 -16.22
CA SER A 175 13.29 -6.90 -16.70
C SER A 175 14.40 -7.77 -17.32
N ILE A 176 14.26 -9.09 -17.18
CA ILE A 176 15.21 -10.08 -17.72
C ILE A 176 14.57 -10.77 -18.88
N VAL A 177 15.20 -10.71 -20.05
CA VAL A 177 14.79 -11.42 -21.27
C VAL A 177 15.69 -12.62 -21.43
N LEU A 178 15.10 -13.82 -21.52
CA LEU A 178 15.82 -15.08 -21.76
C LEU A 178 15.45 -15.61 -23.13
N THR A 179 16.43 -15.82 -23.99
CA THR A 179 16.26 -16.53 -25.27
C THR A 179 16.64 -17.97 -25.10
N LEU A 180 15.72 -18.88 -25.43
CA LEU A 180 15.91 -20.32 -25.27
C LEU A 180 15.92 -20.99 -26.63
N ASN A 181 16.84 -21.92 -26.83
CA ASN A 181 16.87 -22.82 -27.98
C ASN A 181 16.30 -24.19 -27.56
N ILE A 182 15.32 -24.65 -28.30
CA ILE A 182 14.67 -25.97 -28.08
C ILE A 182 15.33 -26.99 -29.01
N GLN A 183 15.97 -27.99 -28.44
CA GLN A 183 16.53 -29.10 -29.24
C GLN A 183 15.40 -30.07 -29.61
N GLU A 184 14.98 -30.05 -30.88
CA GLU A 184 14.06 -31.04 -31.40
C GLU A 184 14.75 -32.42 -31.40
N HIS A 185 14.19 -33.38 -30.67
CA HIS A 185 14.54 -34.78 -30.84
C HIS A 185 14.04 -35.24 -32.21
N ARG A 186 14.96 -35.49 -33.13
CA ARG A 186 14.75 -36.29 -34.35
C ARG A 186 14.80 -37.79 -34.01
#